data_5857152edb8ff7fc6c04752e39bd806d
#
_entry.id   5857152edb8ff7fc6c04752e39bd806d
#
_cell.length_a   1.000
_cell.length_b   1.000
_cell.length_c   1.000
_cell.angle_alpha   90.00
_cell.angle_beta   90.00
_cell.angle_gamma   90.00
#
_symmetry.space_group_name_H-M   'P 1'
#
loop_
_entity.id
_entity.type
_entity.pdbx_description
1 polymer ?
#
loop_
_entity_poly.entity_id
_entity_poly.type
_entity_poly.pdbx_seq_one_letter_code
_entity_poly.pdbx_strand_id
1 'polypeptide(L)'
;MSENAADHLVFLDESGVNINMTRHYARSKKNQRAVDSTPVNTPCNTTILSSIRLDGSTAYTVYQGGTTTERFIEYLKTKLIPSLSRTDVIIMDNMRSYHSKAVKQVLDEAGIAYCYLPPYSPDLNPIEKMWSKIKAFLRKEKIRIAAKLPETIEKAFSTIQQSDCLGWFRSCNYVQ
;
A
#
# COMPACT_ATOMS: atom_id res chain seq x y z
N MET A 1 -22.01 -3.15 -20.50
CA MET A 1 -20.54 -3.16 -20.33
C MET A 1 -20.22 -4.46 -19.62
N SER A 2 -19.44 -5.36 -20.21
CA SER A 2 -19.01 -6.58 -19.51
C SER A 2 -18.09 -6.14 -18.37
N GLU A 3 -18.52 -6.38 -17.13
CA GLU A 3 -17.63 -6.21 -15.97
C GLU A 3 -16.39 -7.06 -16.19
N ASN A 4 -15.23 -6.43 -16.16
CA ASN A 4 -13.97 -7.15 -16.23
C ASN A 4 -13.75 -7.83 -14.87
N ALA A 5 -13.39 -9.12 -14.83
CA ALA A 5 -13.11 -9.82 -13.58
C ALA A 5 -12.09 -9.06 -12.68
N ALA A 6 -11.19 -8.28 -13.29
CA ALA A 6 -10.23 -7.45 -12.58
C ALA A 6 -10.86 -6.29 -11.79
N ASP A 7 -12.07 -5.85 -12.13
CA ASP A 7 -12.76 -4.76 -11.42
C ASP A 7 -13.13 -5.15 -9.98
N HIS A 8 -13.25 -6.44 -9.72
CA HIS A 8 -13.56 -7.00 -8.41
C HIS A 8 -12.34 -7.38 -7.57
N LEU A 9 -11.13 -7.26 -8.10
CA LEU A 9 -9.91 -7.60 -7.38
C LEU A 9 -9.46 -6.44 -6.50
N VAL A 10 -9.24 -6.73 -5.23
CA VAL A 10 -8.82 -5.77 -4.21
C VAL A 10 -7.52 -6.27 -3.59
N PHE A 11 -6.41 -5.69 -4.00
CA PHE A 11 -5.10 -6.06 -3.47
C PHE A 11 -4.82 -5.30 -2.19
N LEU A 12 -4.35 -6.02 -1.16
CA LEU A 12 -4.09 -5.51 0.17
C LEU A 12 -2.66 -5.85 0.58
N ASP A 13 -1.98 -4.86 1.15
CA ASP A 13 -0.60 -5.02 1.63
C ASP A 13 -0.23 -3.92 2.62
N GLU A 14 0.93 -4.07 3.29
CA GLU A 14 1.48 -3.06 4.18
C GLU A 14 2.84 -2.55 3.73
N SER A 15 3.15 -1.31 4.10
CA SER A 15 4.46 -0.73 3.81
C SER A 15 4.96 0.16 4.93
N GLY A 16 6.21 -0.06 5.34
CA GLY A 16 6.91 0.79 6.29
C GLY A 16 7.45 2.06 5.63
N VAL A 17 7.26 3.19 6.30
CA VAL A 17 7.83 4.49 5.93
C VAL A 17 8.39 5.19 7.17
N ASN A 18 9.32 6.13 7.00
CA ASN A 18 9.91 6.89 8.08
C ASN A 18 10.40 8.26 7.60
N ILE A 19 10.85 9.10 8.53
CA ILE A 19 11.37 10.44 8.23
C ILE A 19 12.80 10.47 7.71
N ASN A 20 13.48 9.32 7.62
CA ASN A 20 14.83 9.22 7.05
C ASN A 20 14.79 9.04 5.53
N MET A 21 13.61 8.92 4.94
CA MET A 21 13.48 8.72 3.51
C MET A 21 14.10 9.89 2.73
N THR A 22 15.00 9.56 1.80
CA THR A 22 15.66 10.50 0.92
C THR A 22 15.80 9.91 -0.48
N ARG A 23 16.03 10.74 -1.49
CA ARG A 23 16.22 10.27 -2.86
C ARG A 23 17.49 9.43 -2.95
N HIS A 24 17.43 8.31 -3.65
CA HIS A 24 18.59 7.45 -3.88
C HIS A 24 19.54 8.01 -4.94
N TYR A 25 19.02 8.87 -5.83
CA TYR A 25 19.77 9.45 -6.96
C TYR A 25 19.52 10.95 -7.03
N ALA A 26 20.57 11.68 -7.40
CA ALA A 26 20.52 13.11 -7.68
C ALA A 26 21.38 13.42 -8.93
N ARG A 27 21.04 14.52 -9.60
CA ARG A 27 21.87 15.05 -10.69
C ARG A 27 22.58 16.30 -10.21
N SER A 28 23.86 16.42 -10.54
CA SER A 28 24.67 17.63 -10.31
C SER A 28 25.31 18.08 -11.62
N LYS A 29 25.90 19.27 -11.62
CA LYS A 29 26.70 19.74 -12.75
C LYS A 29 27.89 18.80 -12.96
N LYS A 30 28.40 18.75 -14.21
CA LYS A 30 29.61 17.96 -14.55
C LYS A 30 30.73 18.32 -13.56
N ASN A 31 31.42 17.32 -13.06
CA ASN A 31 32.52 17.41 -12.10
C ASN A 31 32.11 17.92 -10.68
N GLN A 32 30.81 17.93 -10.34
CA GLN A 32 30.35 18.22 -8.99
C GLN A 32 29.63 16.99 -8.41
N ARG A 33 29.90 16.69 -7.13
CA ARG A 33 29.20 15.62 -6.40
C ARG A 33 27.86 16.14 -5.91
N ALA A 34 26.81 15.37 -6.13
CA ALA A 34 25.52 15.62 -5.45
C ALA A 34 25.65 15.21 -3.99
N VAL A 35 25.37 16.13 -3.08
CA VAL A 35 25.42 15.91 -1.62
C VAL A 35 24.03 16.12 -1.04
N ASP A 36 23.62 15.22 -0.17
CA ASP A 36 22.37 15.33 0.60
C ASP A 36 22.61 14.85 2.03
N SER A 37 21.76 15.27 2.95
CA SER A 37 21.82 14.89 4.35
C SER A 37 20.58 14.11 4.75
N THR A 38 20.78 13.08 5.59
CA THR A 38 19.67 12.31 6.17
C THR A 38 19.91 12.15 7.68
N PRO A 39 18.85 12.14 8.50
CA PRO A 39 19.00 11.89 9.93
C PRO A 39 19.65 10.52 10.17
N VAL A 40 20.60 10.46 11.09
CA VAL A 40 21.32 9.23 11.44
C VAL A 40 20.51 8.34 12.38
N ASN A 41 19.71 8.94 13.27
CA ASN A 41 18.88 8.20 14.20
C ASN A 41 17.70 7.55 13.48
N THR A 42 17.49 6.27 13.73
CA THR A 42 16.34 5.54 13.19
C THR A 42 15.06 6.01 13.88
N PRO A 43 14.20 6.76 13.24
CA PRO A 43 12.93 7.16 13.82
C PRO A 43 12.00 5.95 13.95
N CYS A 44 10.95 6.09 14.75
CA CYS A 44 9.89 5.09 14.80
C CYS A 44 9.36 4.80 13.40
N ASN A 45 9.27 3.52 13.04
CA ASN A 45 8.65 3.12 11.79
C ASN A 45 7.15 3.42 11.83
N THR A 46 6.68 4.09 10.81
CA THR A 46 5.25 4.29 10.53
C THR A 46 4.84 3.25 9.51
N THR A 47 3.80 2.49 9.81
CA THR A 47 3.23 1.51 8.88
C THR A 47 2.00 2.11 8.20
N ILE A 48 1.93 1.92 6.90
CA ILE A 48 0.75 2.18 6.09
C ILE A 48 0.19 0.83 5.68
N LEU A 49 -1.04 0.54 6.05
CA LEU A 49 -1.79 -0.61 5.58
C LEU A 49 -2.83 -0.09 4.58
N SER A 50 -2.86 -0.64 3.38
CA SER A 50 -3.73 -0.14 2.31
C SER A 50 -4.24 -1.24 1.40
N SER A 51 -5.32 -0.94 0.72
CA SER A 51 -5.80 -1.68 -0.45
C SER A 51 -5.75 -0.81 -1.70
N ILE A 52 -5.77 -1.48 -2.86
CA ILE A 52 -5.86 -0.84 -4.17
C ILE A 52 -6.80 -1.63 -5.09
N ARG A 53 -7.55 -0.89 -5.92
CA ARG A 53 -8.45 -1.43 -6.96
C ARG A 53 -8.05 -0.91 -8.33
N LEU A 54 -8.58 -1.53 -9.36
CA LEU A 54 -8.33 -1.14 -10.76
C LEU A 54 -8.78 0.29 -11.07
N ASP A 55 -9.86 0.75 -10.45
CA ASP A 55 -10.42 2.10 -10.62
C ASP A 55 -9.59 3.22 -9.94
N GLY A 56 -8.56 2.84 -9.17
CA GLY A 56 -7.71 3.78 -8.43
C GLY A 56 -8.17 4.04 -7.00
N SER A 57 -9.30 3.48 -6.58
CA SER A 57 -9.75 3.62 -5.20
C SER A 57 -8.83 2.89 -4.23
N THR A 58 -8.58 3.51 -3.09
CA THR A 58 -7.72 3.01 -2.01
C THR A 58 -8.43 3.17 -0.68
N ALA A 59 -8.30 2.16 0.19
CA ALA A 59 -8.65 2.29 1.60
C ALA A 59 -7.37 2.11 2.41
N TYR A 60 -6.99 3.09 3.23
CA TYR A 60 -5.74 3.00 3.98
C TYR A 60 -5.88 3.46 5.43
N THR A 61 -4.96 3.01 6.25
CA THR A 61 -4.74 3.47 7.63
C THR A 61 -3.25 3.60 7.90
N VAL A 62 -2.90 4.47 8.86
CA VAL A 62 -1.52 4.79 9.23
C VAL A 62 -1.37 4.68 10.74
N TYR A 63 -0.32 3.99 11.19
CA TYR A 63 -0.03 3.82 12.61
C TYR A 63 1.45 3.65 12.88
N GLN A 64 1.86 3.81 14.13
CA GLN A 64 3.23 3.58 14.58
C GLN A 64 3.45 2.10 14.90
N GLY A 65 4.62 1.56 14.50
CA GLY A 65 4.99 0.17 14.72
C GLY A 65 4.40 -0.80 13.69
N GLY A 66 4.52 -2.11 13.92
CA GLY A 66 4.08 -3.15 13.00
C GLY A 66 2.57 -3.44 13.04
N THR A 67 2.11 -4.20 12.06
CA THR A 67 0.73 -4.68 11.96
C THR A 67 0.52 -5.85 12.92
N THR A 68 -0.37 -5.66 13.88
CA THR A 68 -0.89 -6.75 14.72
C THR A 68 -2.21 -7.26 14.17
N THR A 69 -2.65 -8.44 14.62
CA THR A 69 -3.95 -9.00 14.24
C THR A 69 -5.10 -8.05 14.58
N GLU A 70 -5.04 -7.39 15.74
CA GLU A 70 -6.08 -6.45 16.21
C GLU A 70 -6.16 -5.22 15.29
N ARG A 71 -5.02 -4.60 14.95
CA ARG A 71 -4.95 -3.47 14.03
C ARG A 71 -5.44 -3.83 12.64
N PHE A 72 -5.13 -5.04 12.18
CA PHE A 72 -5.61 -5.53 10.90
C PHE A 72 -7.12 -5.72 10.91
N ILE A 73 -7.69 -6.32 11.94
CA ILE A 73 -9.14 -6.46 12.12
C ILE A 73 -9.83 -5.09 12.18
N GLU A 74 -9.26 -4.14 12.90
CA GLU A 74 -9.78 -2.78 12.98
C GLU A 74 -9.83 -2.13 11.58
N TYR A 75 -8.74 -2.25 10.81
CA TYR A 75 -8.68 -1.76 9.44
C TYR A 75 -9.74 -2.43 8.54
N LEU A 76 -9.86 -3.75 8.61
CA LEU A 76 -10.88 -4.48 7.85
C LEU A 76 -12.28 -3.95 8.15
N LYS A 77 -12.64 -3.85 9.43
CA LYS A 77 -13.99 -3.46 9.87
C LYS A 77 -14.30 -1.99 9.60
N THR A 78 -13.33 -1.09 9.78
CA THR A 78 -13.59 0.36 9.75
C THR A 78 -13.28 1.02 8.41
N LYS A 79 -12.43 0.42 7.60
CA LYS A 79 -11.95 1.02 6.35
C LYS A 79 -12.25 0.17 5.12
N LEU A 80 -11.85 -1.10 5.11
CA LEU A 80 -11.91 -1.90 3.89
C LEU A 80 -13.31 -2.47 3.64
N ILE A 81 -13.85 -3.28 4.54
CA ILE A 81 -15.15 -3.96 4.35
C ILE A 81 -16.29 -2.99 4.00
N PRO A 82 -16.40 -1.79 4.63
CA PRO A 82 -17.45 -0.83 4.24
C PRO A 82 -17.38 -0.32 2.80
N SER A 83 -16.21 -0.46 2.15
CA SER A 83 -16.01 -0.04 0.76
C SER A 83 -16.16 -1.18 -0.27
N LEU A 84 -16.40 -2.42 0.19
CA LEU A 84 -16.48 -3.60 -0.65
C LEU A 84 -17.91 -4.01 -0.96
N SER A 85 -18.07 -4.65 -2.11
CA SER A 85 -19.26 -5.41 -2.49
C SER A 85 -19.05 -6.91 -2.27
N ARG A 86 -20.12 -7.69 -2.27
CA ARG A 86 -20.04 -9.16 -2.13
C ARG A 86 -19.37 -9.87 -3.31
N THR A 87 -19.23 -9.17 -4.44
CA THR A 87 -18.54 -9.69 -5.63
C THR A 87 -17.05 -9.46 -5.58
N ASP A 88 -16.57 -8.62 -4.64
CA ASP A 88 -15.16 -8.32 -4.52
C ASP A 88 -14.38 -9.47 -3.86
N VAL A 89 -13.13 -9.62 -4.28
CA VAL A 89 -12.19 -10.62 -3.77
C VAL A 89 -10.96 -9.91 -3.23
N ILE A 90 -10.69 -10.07 -1.94
CA ILE A 90 -9.46 -9.54 -1.33
C ILE A 90 -8.30 -10.47 -1.64
N ILE A 91 -7.22 -9.90 -2.19
CA ILE A 91 -5.97 -10.61 -2.45
C ILE A 91 -4.91 -10.05 -1.51
N MET A 92 -4.34 -10.93 -0.68
CA MET A 92 -3.37 -10.58 0.35
C MET A 92 -2.07 -11.34 0.16
N ASP A 93 -0.98 -10.80 0.65
CA ASP A 93 0.24 -11.57 0.81
C ASP A 93 0.10 -12.66 1.89
N ASN A 94 1.14 -13.48 2.02
CA ASN A 94 1.13 -14.63 2.93
C ASN A 94 1.64 -14.27 4.35
N MET A 95 1.34 -13.08 4.86
CA MET A 95 1.79 -12.63 6.17
C MET A 95 1.04 -13.34 7.31
N ARG A 96 1.76 -13.71 8.38
CA ARG A 96 1.20 -14.49 9.50
C ARG A 96 -0.02 -13.82 10.18
N SER A 97 0.00 -12.50 10.32
CA SER A 97 -1.11 -11.74 10.92
C SER A 97 -2.42 -11.89 10.14
N TYR A 98 -2.35 -12.09 8.82
CA TYR A 98 -3.52 -12.24 7.94
C TYR A 98 -4.15 -13.63 8.02
N HIS A 99 -3.40 -14.64 8.48
CA HIS A 99 -3.88 -16.02 8.59
C HIS A 99 -4.61 -16.34 9.92
N SER A 100 -4.72 -15.40 10.84
CA SER A 100 -5.34 -15.67 12.13
C SER A 100 -6.81 -16.09 11.98
N LYS A 101 -7.28 -16.97 12.88
CA LYS A 101 -8.69 -17.39 12.90
C LYS A 101 -9.65 -16.22 13.04
N ALA A 102 -9.28 -15.21 13.83
CA ALA A 102 -10.08 -14.01 14.03
C ALA A 102 -10.24 -13.18 12.75
N VAL A 103 -9.19 -13.06 11.92
CA VAL A 103 -9.26 -12.39 10.61
C VAL A 103 -10.21 -13.14 9.66
N LYS A 104 -10.05 -14.47 9.56
CA LYS A 104 -10.91 -15.30 8.73
C LYS A 104 -12.39 -15.17 9.14
N GLN A 105 -12.65 -15.23 10.43
CA GLN A 105 -14.01 -15.06 10.96
C GLN A 105 -14.61 -13.72 10.54
N VAL A 106 -13.86 -12.62 10.62
CA VAL A 106 -14.35 -11.28 10.23
C VAL A 106 -14.69 -11.22 8.74
N LEU A 107 -13.88 -11.83 7.89
CA LEU A 107 -14.11 -11.86 6.43
C LEU A 107 -15.29 -12.77 6.07
N ASP A 108 -15.39 -13.93 6.71
CA ASP A 108 -16.48 -14.89 6.53
C ASP A 108 -17.83 -14.30 6.99
N GLU A 109 -17.87 -13.62 8.16
CA GLU A 109 -19.06 -12.91 8.66
C GLU A 109 -19.49 -11.77 7.72
N ALA A 110 -18.54 -11.09 7.07
CA ALA A 110 -18.82 -10.07 6.07
C ALA A 110 -19.27 -10.65 4.72
N GLY A 111 -19.08 -11.94 4.48
CA GLY A 111 -19.39 -12.62 3.23
C GLY A 111 -18.48 -12.17 2.08
N ILE A 112 -17.24 -11.77 2.37
CA ILE A 112 -16.24 -11.32 1.39
C ILE A 112 -15.28 -12.46 1.08
N ALA A 113 -15.13 -12.76 -0.22
CA ALA A 113 -14.15 -13.74 -0.68
C ALA A 113 -12.73 -13.20 -0.54
N TYR A 114 -11.79 -14.07 -0.21
CA TYR A 114 -10.38 -13.71 -0.11
C TYR A 114 -9.46 -14.83 -0.54
N CYS A 115 -8.27 -14.48 -1.00
CA CYS A 115 -7.22 -15.44 -1.30
C CYS A 115 -5.83 -14.87 -0.93
N TYR A 116 -4.85 -15.77 -0.85
CA TYR A 116 -3.47 -15.39 -0.55
C TYR A 116 -2.61 -15.58 -1.80
N LEU A 117 -1.71 -14.63 -2.05
CA LEU A 117 -0.70 -14.78 -3.08
C LEU A 117 0.28 -15.91 -2.71
N PRO A 118 0.86 -16.59 -3.71
CA PRO A 118 1.96 -17.51 -3.46
C PRO A 118 3.10 -16.80 -2.70
N PRO A 119 3.84 -17.51 -1.86
CA PRO A 119 5.01 -16.94 -1.20
C PRO A 119 6.01 -16.37 -2.23
N TYR A 120 6.61 -15.21 -1.91
CA TYR A 120 7.63 -14.55 -2.73
C TYR A 120 7.18 -14.19 -4.16
N SER A 121 5.95 -13.75 -4.36
CA SER A 121 5.39 -13.37 -5.67
C SER A 121 5.03 -11.88 -5.76
N PRO A 122 5.98 -10.94 -5.59
CA PRO A 122 5.71 -9.51 -5.67
C PRO A 122 5.33 -9.05 -7.09
N ASP A 123 5.71 -9.81 -8.11
CA ASP A 123 5.36 -9.64 -9.52
C ASP A 123 3.86 -9.85 -9.79
N LEU A 124 3.17 -10.59 -8.95
CA LEU A 124 1.72 -10.77 -8.99
C LEU A 124 0.95 -9.74 -8.14
N ASN A 125 1.65 -8.83 -7.46
CA ASN A 125 1.03 -7.88 -6.54
C ASN A 125 1.12 -6.43 -7.07
N PRO A 126 0.07 -5.89 -7.72
CA PRO A 126 0.10 -4.54 -8.26
C PRO A 126 0.28 -3.45 -7.20
N ILE A 127 -0.08 -3.70 -5.94
CA ILE A 127 0.07 -2.74 -4.83
C ILE A 127 1.55 -2.42 -4.54
N GLU A 128 2.48 -3.31 -4.86
CA GLU A 128 3.92 -3.06 -4.72
C GLU A 128 4.40 -1.88 -5.60
N LYS A 129 3.77 -1.71 -6.77
CA LYS A 129 4.04 -0.57 -7.64
C LYS A 129 3.43 0.72 -7.11
N MET A 130 2.28 0.64 -6.46
CA MET A 130 1.71 1.75 -5.70
C MET A 130 2.67 2.19 -4.58
N TRP A 131 3.22 1.25 -3.80
CA TRP A 131 4.22 1.56 -2.78
C TRP A 131 5.46 2.23 -3.36
N SER A 132 5.92 1.80 -4.52
CA SER A 132 7.04 2.43 -5.21
C SER A 132 6.77 3.90 -5.51
N LYS A 133 5.57 4.22 -6.04
CA LYS A 133 5.14 5.60 -6.32
C LYS A 133 5.02 6.44 -5.03
N ILE A 134 4.34 5.91 -4.01
CA ILE A 134 4.17 6.59 -2.71
C ILE A 134 5.54 6.88 -2.07
N LYS A 135 6.41 5.87 -2.00
CA LYS A 135 7.77 6.03 -1.44
C LYS A 135 8.61 7.02 -2.24
N ALA A 136 8.48 7.06 -3.58
CA ALA A 136 9.17 8.04 -4.41
C ALA A 136 8.70 9.46 -4.09
N PHE A 137 7.39 9.67 -3.90
CA PHE A 137 6.82 10.95 -3.48
C PHE A 137 7.37 11.37 -2.10
N LEU A 138 7.30 10.50 -1.09
CA LEU A 138 7.79 10.79 0.26
C LEU A 138 9.29 11.11 0.28
N ARG A 139 10.10 10.40 -0.51
CA ARG A 139 11.53 10.70 -0.68
C ARG A 139 11.77 12.08 -1.32
N LYS A 140 10.90 12.49 -2.24
CA LYS A 140 10.98 13.82 -2.87
C LYS A 140 10.68 14.92 -1.86
N GLU A 141 9.67 14.72 -1.02
CA GLU A 141 9.25 15.69 -0.01
C GLU A 141 10.21 15.81 1.17
N LYS A 142 11.09 14.81 1.40
CA LYS A 142 12.14 14.82 2.44
C LYS A 142 11.61 15.23 3.82
N ILE A 143 10.50 14.62 4.24
CA ILE A 143 9.89 14.93 5.53
C ILE A 143 10.84 14.57 6.66
N ARG A 144 11.13 15.53 7.54
CA ARG A 144 12.04 15.42 8.70
C ARG A 144 11.32 15.60 10.04
N ILE A 145 10.04 15.94 10.02
CA ILE A 145 9.19 16.16 11.19
C ILE A 145 8.10 15.10 11.17
N ALA A 146 8.10 14.21 12.17
CA ALA A 146 7.16 13.09 12.23
C ALA A 146 5.67 13.52 12.18
N ALA A 147 5.33 14.64 12.81
CA ALA A 147 3.97 15.18 12.79
C ALA A 147 3.45 15.58 11.39
N LYS A 148 4.35 15.82 10.41
CA LYS A 148 3.98 16.14 9.03
C LYS A 148 3.84 14.89 8.14
N LEU A 149 4.26 13.73 8.62
CA LEU A 149 4.27 12.50 7.82
C LEU A 149 2.86 12.06 7.42
N PRO A 150 1.83 12.06 8.30
CA PRO A 150 0.48 11.67 7.92
C PRO A 150 -0.12 12.54 6.80
N GLU A 151 -0.01 13.86 6.90
CA GLU A 151 -0.47 14.79 5.85
C GLU A 151 0.25 14.55 4.52
N THR A 152 1.56 14.25 4.56
CA THR A 152 2.32 13.99 3.34
C THR A 152 1.97 12.63 2.74
N ILE A 153 1.64 11.64 3.56
CA ILE A 153 1.10 10.35 3.09
C ILE A 153 -0.23 10.58 2.36
N GLU A 154 -1.14 11.36 2.92
CA GLU A 154 -2.41 11.70 2.28
C GLU A 154 -2.19 12.36 0.91
N LYS A 155 -1.27 13.34 0.83
CA LYS A 155 -0.87 13.95 -0.45
C LYS A 155 -0.28 12.92 -1.42
N ALA A 156 0.49 11.95 -0.95
CA ALA A 156 1.03 10.89 -1.80
C ALA A 156 -0.09 10.01 -2.38
N PHE A 157 -1.07 9.61 -1.57
CA PHE A 157 -2.23 8.86 -2.03
C PHE A 157 -3.07 9.64 -3.05
N SER A 158 -3.25 10.94 -2.88
CA SER A 158 -3.99 11.79 -3.84
C SER A 158 -3.31 11.87 -5.22
N THR A 159 -2.06 11.45 -5.36
CA THR A 159 -1.37 11.38 -6.66
C THR A 159 -1.68 10.10 -7.46
N ILE A 160 -2.33 9.12 -6.83
CA ILE A 160 -2.68 7.86 -7.50
C ILE A 160 -3.83 8.14 -8.46
N GLN A 161 -3.67 7.71 -9.71
CA GLN A 161 -4.67 7.86 -10.75
C GLN A 161 -5.11 6.49 -11.26
N GLN A 162 -6.30 6.40 -11.83
CA GLN A 162 -6.79 5.18 -12.46
C GLN A 162 -5.84 4.67 -13.55
N SER A 163 -5.21 5.57 -14.31
CA SER A 163 -4.22 5.20 -15.33
C SER A 163 -2.98 4.49 -14.74
N ASP A 164 -2.57 4.87 -13.53
CA ASP A 164 -1.49 4.16 -12.83
C ASP A 164 -1.93 2.73 -12.51
N CYS A 165 -3.12 2.58 -11.92
CA CYS A 165 -3.66 1.28 -11.52
C CYS A 165 -3.84 0.36 -12.72
N LEU A 166 -4.38 0.86 -13.82
CA LEU A 166 -4.48 0.11 -15.07
C LEU A 166 -3.11 -0.40 -15.54
N GLY A 167 -2.08 0.45 -15.50
CA GLY A 167 -0.72 0.06 -15.84
C GLY A 167 -0.14 -0.99 -14.90
N TRP A 168 -0.39 -0.85 -13.58
CA TRP A 168 0.10 -1.81 -12.58
C TRP A 168 -0.59 -3.17 -12.67
N PHE A 169 -1.91 -3.19 -12.82
CA PHE A 169 -2.69 -4.43 -13.01
C PHE A 169 -2.31 -5.13 -14.32
N ARG A 170 -2.13 -4.36 -15.42
CA ARG A 170 -1.63 -4.91 -16.70
C ARG A 170 -0.26 -5.55 -16.56
N SER A 171 0.66 -4.91 -15.84
CA SER A 171 2.01 -5.45 -15.64
C SER A 171 2.08 -6.70 -14.77
N CYS A 172 1.00 -7.00 -14.04
CA CYS A 172 0.80 -8.23 -13.28
C CYS A 172 -0.12 -9.23 -13.99
N ASN A 173 -0.48 -8.97 -15.27
CA ASN A 173 -1.33 -9.82 -16.12
C ASN A 173 -2.79 -9.97 -15.66
N TYR A 174 -3.32 -9.04 -14.89
CA TYR A 174 -4.74 -9.03 -14.49
C TYR A 174 -5.64 -8.34 -15.52
N VAL A 175 -5.06 -7.50 -16.39
CA VAL A 175 -5.76 -6.77 -17.47
C VAL A 175 -4.93 -6.86 -18.74
N GLN A 176 -5.60 -6.92 -19.88
CA GLN A 176 -4.96 -6.90 -21.20
C GLN A 176 -4.60 -5.48 -21.67
#